data_974d445074aa6784a4880552f0364ff4
#
_entry.id   974d445074aa6784a4880552f0364ff4
#
_cell.length_a   1.000
_cell.length_b   1.000
_cell.length_c   1.000
_cell.angle_alpha   90.00
_cell.angle_beta   90.00
_cell.angle_gamma   90.00
#
_symmetry.space_group_name_H-M   'P 1'
#
loop_
_entity.id
_entity.type
_entity.pdbx_description
1 polymer ?
#
loop_
_entity_poly.entity_id
_entity_poly.type
_entity_poly.pdbx_seq_one_letter_code
_entity_poly.pdbx_strand_id
1 'polypeptide(L)'
;MRRVLTFVLGVIIGQWLVFGAVASPADYHIRAKRAWAARDYLEAMQLWSQAAALQPADPTFHYYRGTALAHLGLKVSAVDAFQMALLLEPPPPLARQILEAMARLNQSGVTVQETTVPLEHGLGVWITRVVLNDSRTGRFLVDTGSSVTVLSPTLAADLGIAGGPDGTPVELQTLGGRTAGPPAIVGSLRVGTLELRDAPVVLHDPGPGLDGILGNTFLSRYEVTVDGDRRQLHLRPLVRD
;
A
#
# COMPACT_ATOMS: atom_id res chain seq x y z
N MET A 1 -40.12 12.46 -70.38
CA MET A 1 -39.09 12.77 -69.39
C MET A 1 -39.47 12.12 -68.03
N ARG A 2 -38.87 10.94 -67.76
CA ARG A 2 -39.13 10.16 -66.53
C ARG A 2 -38.03 10.48 -65.55
N ARG A 3 -38.33 11.04 -64.39
CA ARG A 3 -37.37 11.26 -63.30
C ARG A 3 -37.40 9.97 -62.44
N VAL A 4 -36.20 9.33 -62.37
CA VAL A 4 -35.94 8.20 -61.50
C VAL A 4 -35.47 8.78 -60.15
N LEU A 5 -36.24 8.49 -59.08
CA LEU A 5 -35.89 8.85 -57.71
C LEU A 5 -35.14 7.67 -57.09
N THR A 6 -33.86 7.83 -56.85
CA THR A 6 -33.05 6.79 -56.20
C THR A 6 -33.11 7.02 -54.68
N PHE A 7 -33.74 6.09 -53.95
CA PHE A 7 -33.71 6.07 -52.50
C PHE A 7 -32.40 5.40 -52.04
N VAL A 8 -31.57 6.17 -51.34
CA VAL A 8 -30.39 5.64 -50.63
C VAL A 8 -30.87 5.22 -49.23
N LEU A 9 -30.90 3.93 -48.97
CA LEU A 9 -31.17 3.38 -47.67
C LEU A 9 -29.90 3.51 -46.81
N GLY A 10 -29.84 4.49 -45.93
CA GLY A 10 -28.77 4.63 -44.93
C GLY A 10 -28.96 3.56 -43.82
N VAL A 11 -28.08 2.58 -43.82
CA VAL A 11 -27.97 1.62 -42.72
C VAL A 11 -27.26 2.31 -41.56
N ILE A 12 -28.03 2.72 -40.55
CA ILE A 12 -27.46 3.19 -39.26
C ILE A 12 -27.03 1.93 -38.48
N ILE A 13 -25.75 1.63 -38.54
CA ILE A 13 -25.13 0.64 -37.63
C ILE A 13 -25.04 1.30 -36.26
N GLY A 14 -26.02 1.01 -35.40
CA GLY A 14 -25.98 1.39 -34.00
C GLY A 14 -24.83 0.66 -33.30
N GLN A 15 -23.73 1.35 -33.03
CA GLN A 15 -22.70 0.90 -32.12
C GLN A 15 -23.28 0.85 -30.71
N TRP A 16 -23.65 -0.33 -30.25
CA TRP A 16 -23.94 -0.59 -28.85
C TRP A 16 -22.60 -0.54 -28.11
N LEU A 17 -22.28 0.63 -27.53
CA LEU A 17 -21.24 0.71 -26.51
C LEU A 17 -21.73 -0.11 -25.31
N VAL A 18 -21.25 -1.33 -25.21
CA VAL A 18 -21.38 -2.14 -24.00
C VAL A 18 -20.50 -1.45 -22.94
N PHE A 19 -21.08 -0.50 -22.20
CA PHE A 19 -20.51 -0.06 -20.95
C PHE A 19 -20.54 -1.28 -20.01
N GLY A 20 -19.43 -1.99 -19.89
CA GLY A 20 -19.24 -2.95 -18.83
C GLY A 20 -19.52 -2.22 -17.52
N ALA A 21 -20.50 -2.67 -16.76
CA ALA A 21 -20.82 -2.07 -15.46
C ALA A 21 -19.55 -2.14 -14.60
N VAL A 22 -18.98 -0.98 -14.28
CA VAL A 22 -17.89 -0.88 -13.33
C VAL A 22 -18.42 -1.38 -12.00
N ALA A 23 -17.79 -2.43 -11.44
CA ALA A 23 -18.26 -3.01 -10.19
C ALA A 23 -18.22 -1.96 -9.08
N SER A 24 -19.33 -1.82 -8.36
CA SER A 24 -19.47 -0.86 -7.25
C SER A 24 -18.78 -1.36 -5.98
N PRO A 25 -18.50 -0.49 -4.99
CA PRO A 25 -17.99 -0.92 -3.69
C PRO A 25 -18.88 -1.99 -3.04
N ALA A 26 -20.19 -1.91 -3.22
CA ALA A 26 -21.15 -2.89 -2.72
C ALA A 26 -21.00 -4.26 -3.40
N ASP A 27 -20.74 -4.30 -4.71
CA ASP A 27 -20.51 -5.55 -5.44
C ASP A 27 -19.24 -6.25 -4.94
N TYR A 28 -18.15 -5.50 -4.74
CA TYR A 28 -16.93 -6.01 -4.14
C TYR A 28 -17.16 -6.54 -2.73
N HIS A 29 -17.94 -5.83 -1.92
CA HIS A 29 -18.27 -6.27 -0.56
C HIS A 29 -19.07 -7.57 -0.53
N ILE A 30 -20.06 -7.72 -1.41
CA ILE A 30 -20.86 -8.94 -1.52
C ILE A 30 -19.98 -10.13 -1.95
N ARG A 31 -19.12 -9.94 -2.94
CA ARG A 31 -18.17 -10.96 -3.40
C ARG A 31 -17.19 -11.33 -2.31
N ALA A 32 -16.63 -10.33 -1.60
CA ALA A 32 -15.72 -10.55 -0.49
C ALA A 32 -16.35 -11.36 0.65
N LYS A 33 -17.62 -11.12 0.98
CA LYS A 33 -18.36 -11.95 1.94
C LYS A 33 -18.52 -13.40 1.50
N ARG A 34 -18.70 -13.65 0.20
CA ARG A 34 -18.77 -15.01 -0.33
C ARG A 34 -17.40 -15.72 -0.23
N ALA A 35 -16.33 -15.04 -0.62
CA ALA A 35 -14.96 -15.53 -0.46
C ALA A 35 -14.64 -15.82 1.02
N TRP A 36 -15.01 -14.92 1.90
CA TRP A 36 -14.89 -15.11 3.36
C TRP A 36 -15.62 -16.37 3.85
N ALA A 37 -16.87 -16.57 3.44
CA ALA A 37 -17.65 -17.74 3.79
C ALA A 37 -17.04 -19.06 3.25
N ALA A 38 -16.37 -18.99 2.10
CA ALA A 38 -15.59 -20.08 1.52
C ALA A 38 -14.22 -20.27 2.18
N ARG A 39 -13.84 -19.44 3.17
CA ARG A 39 -12.54 -19.39 3.83
C ARG A 39 -11.39 -18.99 2.89
N ASP A 40 -11.69 -18.41 1.74
CA ASP A 40 -10.69 -17.77 0.88
C ASP A 40 -10.43 -16.34 1.40
N TYR A 41 -9.60 -16.28 2.45
CA TYR A 41 -9.28 -15.01 3.11
C TYR A 41 -8.42 -14.11 2.23
N LEU A 42 -7.66 -14.68 1.30
CA LEU A 42 -6.85 -13.90 0.36
C LEU A 42 -7.74 -13.16 -0.65
N GLU A 43 -8.65 -13.87 -1.30
CA GLU A 43 -9.61 -13.23 -2.21
C GLU A 43 -10.49 -12.22 -1.46
N ALA A 44 -10.96 -12.57 -0.26
CA ALA A 44 -11.76 -11.66 0.56
C ALA A 44 -11.00 -10.35 0.86
N MET A 45 -9.73 -10.44 1.25
CA MET A 45 -8.86 -9.30 1.52
C MET A 45 -8.68 -8.43 0.27
N GLN A 46 -8.42 -9.03 -0.90
CA GLN A 46 -8.26 -8.32 -2.17
C GLN A 46 -9.54 -7.56 -2.56
N LEU A 47 -10.69 -8.22 -2.46
CA LEU A 47 -11.98 -7.63 -2.79
C LEU A 47 -12.36 -6.48 -1.85
N TRP A 48 -12.08 -6.60 -0.55
CA TRP A 48 -12.28 -5.48 0.39
C TRP A 48 -11.27 -4.36 0.18
N SER A 49 -10.05 -4.65 -0.30
CA SER A 49 -9.09 -3.62 -0.70
C SER A 49 -9.61 -2.81 -1.90
N GLN A 50 -10.23 -3.47 -2.88
CA GLN A 50 -10.86 -2.81 -4.03
C GLN A 50 -12.07 -1.96 -3.60
N ALA A 51 -12.91 -2.46 -2.70
CA ALA A 51 -14.02 -1.68 -2.15
C ALA A 51 -13.51 -0.43 -1.41
N ALA A 52 -12.48 -0.56 -0.58
CA ALA A 52 -11.86 0.56 0.12
C ALA A 52 -11.20 1.57 -0.83
N ALA A 53 -10.62 1.13 -1.94
CA ALA A 53 -10.05 2.02 -2.95
C ALA A 53 -11.13 2.87 -3.65
N LEU A 54 -12.32 2.31 -3.86
CA LEU A 54 -13.45 3.02 -4.47
C LEU A 54 -14.19 3.93 -3.46
N GLN A 55 -14.18 3.58 -2.18
CA GLN A 55 -14.83 4.34 -1.11
C GLN A 55 -13.91 4.40 0.12
N PRO A 56 -12.82 5.18 0.05
CA PRO A 56 -11.77 5.19 1.07
C PRO A 56 -12.23 5.75 2.43
N ALA A 57 -13.31 6.52 2.46
CA ALA A 57 -13.87 7.08 3.69
C ALA A 57 -14.83 6.13 4.44
N ASP A 58 -15.11 4.94 3.93
CA ASP A 58 -15.97 3.98 4.62
C ASP A 58 -15.13 3.08 5.54
N PRO A 59 -15.25 3.22 6.87
CA PRO A 59 -14.48 2.43 7.83
C PRO A 59 -14.78 0.93 7.76
N THR A 60 -15.93 0.55 7.23
CA THR A 60 -16.39 -0.83 7.12
C THR A 60 -15.45 -1.68 6.26
N PHE A 61 -15.00 -1.15 5.12
CA PHE A 61 -14.11 -1.89 4.22
C PHE A 61 -12.72 -2.08 4.82
N HIS A 62 -12.21 -1.07 5.51
CA HIS A 62 -10.93 -1.17 6.24
C HIS A 62 -11.02 -2.18 7.38
N TYR A 63 -12.12 -2.22 8.13
CA TYR A 63 -12.37 -3.21 9.16
C TYR A 63 -12.37 -4.65 8.62
N TYR A 64 -13.14 -4.92 7.57
CA TYR A 64 -13.20 -6.26 6.99
C TYR A 64 -11.88 -6.67 6.34
N ARG A 65 -11.17 -5.73 5.68
CA ARG A 65 -9.82 -5.97 5.18
C ARG A 65 -8.88 -6.37 6.33
N GLY A 66 -8.90 -5.62 7.43
CA GLY A 66 -8.13 -5.92 8.63
C GLY A 66 -8.44 -7.30 9.20
N THR A 67 -9.71 -7.68 9.22
CA THR A 67 -10.14 -9.00 9.69
C THR A 67 -9.60 -10.12 8.78
N ALA A 68 -9.64 -9.95 7.46
CA ALA A 68 -9.08 -10.91 6.51
C ALA A 68 -7.55 -11.04 6.65
N LEU A 69 -6.85 -9.92 6.79
CA LEU A 69 -5.41 -9.89 7.05
C LEU A 69 -5.04 -10.63 8.35
N ALA A 70 -5.84 -10.46 9.41
CA ALA A 70 -5.65 -11.17 10.67
C ALA A 70 -5.75 -12.69 10.50
N HIS A 71 -6.72 -13.18 9.72
CA HIS A 71 -6.88 -14.60 9.41
C HIS A 71 -5.75 -15.16 8.53
N LEU A 72 -5.13 -14.32 7.70
CA LEU A 72 -3.94 -14.67 6.92
C LEU A 72 -2.65 -14.65 7.77
N GLY A 73 -2.73 -14.29 9.06
CA GLY A 73 -1.56 -14.15 9.92
C GLY A 73 -0.75 -12.87 9.70
N LEU A 74 -1.22 -11.98 8.82
CA LEU A 74 -0.59 -10.70 8.48
C LEU A 74 -0.93 -9.64 9.54
N LYS A 75 -0.46 -9.87 10.77
CA LYS A 75 -0.87 -9.13 11.97
C LYS A 75 -0.61 -7.62 11.88
N VAL A 76 0.57 -7.22 11.38
CA VAL A 76 0.92 -5.79 11.26
C VAL A 76 -0.03 -5.10 10.29
N SER A 77 -0.22 -5.67 9.10
CA SER A 77 -1.15 -5.11 8.11
C SER A 77 -2.60 -5.11 8.59
N ALA A 78 -2.98 -6.09 9.44
CA ALA A 78 -4.30 -6.10 10.07
C ALA A 78 -4.47 -4.93 11.04
N VAL A 79 -3.47 -4.66 11.88
CA VAL A 79 -3.47 -3.51 12.80
C VAL A 79 -3.56 -2.21 12.03
N ASP A 80 -2.78 -2.04 10.95
CA ASP A 80 -2.85 -0.85 10.10
C ASP A 80 -4.25 -0.62 9.51
N ALA A 81 -4.89 -1.70 9.04
CA ALA A 81 -6.24 -1.61 8.48
C ALA A 81 -7.28 -1.25 9.57
N PHE A 82 -7.14 -1.78 10.78
CA PHE A 82 -8.00 -1.43 11.91
C PHE A 82 -7.79 0.00 12.38
N GLN A 83 -6.55 0.48 12.43
CA GLN A 83 -6.25 1.88 12.77
C GLN A 83 -6.85 2.84 11.74
N MET A 84 -6.74 2.52 10.44
CA MET A 84 -7.39 3.30 9.39
C MET A 84 -8.92 3.33 9.59
N ALA A 85 -9.53 2.19 9.91
CA ALA A 85 -10.95 2.14 10.19
C ALA A 85 -11.35 3.01 11.39
N LEU A 86 -10.54 3.07 12.46
CA LEU A 86 -10.79 3.93 13.64
C LEU A 86 -10.60 5.41 13.31
N LEU A 87 -9.60 5.74 12.48
CA LEU A 87 -9.33 7.13 12.06
C LEU A 87 -10.52 7.74 11.28
N LEU A 88 -11.32 6.90 10.63
CA LEU A 88 -12.51 7.31 9.89
C LEU A 88 -13.76 7.46 10.77
N GLU A 89 -13.59 7.53 12.09
CA GLU A 89 -14.66 7.75 13.07
C GLU A 89 -15.86 6.81 12.89
N PRO A 90 -15.67 5.48 12.98
CA PRO A 90 -16.73 4.51 12.76
C PRO A 90 -17.84 4.64 13.81
N PRO A 91 -19.08 4.21 13.49
CA PRO A 91 -20.16 4.15 14.48
C PRO A 91 -19.74 3.33 15.72
N PRO A 92 -20.22 3.65 16.95
CA PRO A 92 -19.79 3.02 18.18
C PRO A 92 -19.80 1.49 18.20
N PRO A 93 -20.76 0.78 17.58
CA PRO A 93 -20.74 -0.68 17.49
C PRO A 93 -19.55 -1.21 16.69
N LEU A 94 -19.20 -0.55 15.57
CA LEU A 94 -18.07 -0.94 14.72
C LEU A 94 -16.75 -0.60 15.40
N ALA A 95 -16.64 0.58 16.03
CA ALA A 95 -15.45 0.95 16.81
C ALA A 95 -15.11 -0.10 17.88
N ARG A 96 -16.11 -0.59 18.60
CA ARG A 96 -15.94 -1.65 19.60
C ARG A 96 -15.42 -2.94 18.98
N GLN A 97 -15.99 -3.37 17.86
CA GLN A 97 -15.53 -4.58 17.15
C GLN A 97 -14.08 -4.46 16.70
N ILE A 98 -13.68 -3.28 16.22
CA ILE A 98 -12.30 -3.00 15.80
C ILE A 98 -11.36 -3.11 17.02
N LEU A 99 -11.68 -2.44 18.13
CA LEU A 99 -10.86 -2.47 19.34
C LEU A 99 -10.72 -3.89 19.91
N GLU A 100 -11.79 -4.68 19.91
CA GLU A 100 -11.76 -6.09 20.32
C GLU A 100 -10.89 -6.95 19.39
N ALA A 101 -10.94 -6.70 18.07
CA ALA A 101 -10.10 -7.41 17.12
C ALA A 101 -8.61 -7.06 17.31
N MET A 102 -8.29 -5.79 17.55
CA MET A 102 -6.93 -5.34 17.86
C MET A 102 -6.44 -5.93 19.18
N ALA A 103 -7.27 -5.95 20.23
CA ALA A 103 -6.91 -6.56 21.52
C ALA A 103 -6.57 -8.05 21.38
N ARG A 104 -7.34 -8.79 20.57
CA ARG A 104 -7.05 -10.21 20.27
C ARG A 104 -5.72 -10.40 19.55
N LEU A 105 -5.36 -9.52 18.63
CA LEU A 105 -4.07 -9.54 17.95
C LEU A 105 -2.92 -9.28 18.91
N ASN A 106 -3.08 -8.34 19.85
CA ASN A 106 -2.08 -8.03 20.89
C ASN A 106 -1.87 -9.19 21.88
N GLN A 107 -2.93 -9.87 22.28
CA GLN A 107 -2.83 -11.05 23.15
C GLN A 107 -2.08 -12.23 22.50
N SER A 108 -2.00 -12.25 21.18
CA SER A 108 -1.27 -13.27 20.42
C SER A 108 0.25 -13.02 20.36
N GLY A 109 0.82 -12.22 21.27
CA GLY A 109 2.26 -12.07 21.47
C GLY A 109 2.97 -11.26 20.39
N VAL A 110 2.36 -10.20 19.85
CA VAL A 110 3.12 -9.17 19.14
C VAL A 110 3.93 -8.42 20.19
N THR A 111 5.15 -8.85 20.42
CA THR A 111 6.15 -8.02 21.08
C THR A 111 6.30 -6.79 20.20
N VAL A 112 6.00 -5.61 20.73
CA VAL A 112 6.32 -4.33 20.09
C VAL A 112 7.85 -4.30 20.00
N GLN A 113 8.39 -4.75 18.88
CA GLN A 113 9.83 -4.80 18.71
C GLN A 113 10.29 -3.41 18.26
N GLU A 114 10.95 -2.73 19.17
CA GLU A 114 11.80 -1.60 18.78
C GLU A 114 12.97 -2.13 17.98
N THR A 115 13.45 -1.35 17.03
CA THR A 115 14.69 -1.67 16.34
C THR A 115 15.62 -0.48 16.31
N THR A 116 16.91 -0.79 16.40
CA THR A 116 17.98 0.17 16.20
C THR A 116 18.85 -0.36 15.08
N VAL A 117 19.01 0.43 14.03
CA VAL A 117 19.83 0.06 12.87
C VAL A 117 20.90 1.11 12.62
N PRO A 118 22.07 0.70 12.08
CA PRO A 118 23.14 1.64 11.76
C PRO A 118 22.72 2.56 10.61
N LEU A 119 23.24 3.80 10.68
CA LEU A 119 23.15 4.79 9.62
C LEU A 119 24.52 5.04 9.00
N GLU A 120 24.55 5.07 7.69
CA GLU A 120 25.67 5.61 6.91
C GLU A 120 25.37 7.09 6.65
N HIS A 121 26.34 7.97 6.84
CA HIS A 121 26.23 9.37 6.44
C HIS A 121 26.95 9.56 5.11
N GLY A 122 26.22 9.95 4.08
CA GLY A 122 26.78 10.18 2.76
C GLY A 122 25.95 11.20 1.99
N LEU A 123 26.60 12.06 1.20
CA LEU A 123 25.95 13.10 0.40
C LEU A 123 25.10 14.11 1.24
N GLY A 124 25.42 14.27 2.53
CA GLY A 124 24.65 15.13 3.44
C GLY A 124 23.35 14.52 3.96
N VAL A 125 23.13 13.23 3.74
CA VAL A 125 21.91 12.52 4.10
C VAL A 125 22.20 11.26 4.91
N TRP A 126 21.16 10.72 5.57
CA TRP A 126 21.25 9.47 6.33
C TRP A 126 20.72 8.30 5.49
N ILE A 127 21.52 7.25 5.43
CA ILE A 127 21.25 6.04 4.64
C ILE A 127 21.22 4.85 5.57
N THR A 128 20.22 3.99 5.42
CA THR A 128 20.13 2.70 6.11
C THR A 128 20.02 1.54 5.14
N ARG A 129 20.20 0.32 5.64
CA ARG A 129 20.03 -0.91 4.88
C ARG A 129 18.61 -1.44 5.04
N VAL A 130 17.98 -1.71 3.91
CA VAL A 130 16.63 -2.28 3.84
C VAL A 130 16.71 -3.61 3.14
N VAL A 131 16.12 -4.65 3.73
CA VAL A 131 16.03 -5.98 3.13
C VAL A 131 14.69 -6.10 2.43
N LEU A 132 14.70 -6.53 1.17
CA LEU A 132 13.54 -6.66 0.31
C LEU A 132 13.35 -8.13 -0.07
N ASN A 133 12.12 -8.62 0.08
CA ASN A 133 11.72 -10.00 -0.23
C ASN A 133 12.67 -11.06 0.38
N ASP A 134 13.24 -10.79 1.57
CA ASP A 134 14.22 -11.61 2.29
C ASP A 134 15.46 -12.04 1.45
N SER A 135 15.64 -11.46 0.28
CA SER A 135 16.63 -11.89 -0.70
C SER A 135 17.64 -10.82 -1.10
N ARG A 136 17.28 -9.55 -1.06
CA ARG A 136 18.13 -8.43 -1.47
C ARG A 136 18.21 -7.36 -0.41
N THR A 137 19.38 -6.79 -0.23
CA THR A 137 19.61 -5.65 0.66
C THR A 137 19.96 -4.44 -0.17
N GLY A 138 19.19 -3.36 -0.03
CA GLY A 138 19.42 -2.08 -0.69
C GLY A 138 19.84 -0.98 0.29
N ARG A 139 20.43 0.09 -0.24
CA ARG A 139 20.81 1.32 0.46
C ARG A 139 19.71 2.37 0.28
N PHE A 140 19.04 2.70 1.35
CA PHE A 140 17.90 3.60 1.33
C PHE A 140 18.19 4.89 2.10
N LEU A 141 17.93 6.02 1.46
CA LEU A 141 17.84 7.31 2.13
C LEU A 141 16.69 7.28 3.14
N VAL A 142 16.93 7.69 4.37
CA VAL A 142 15.87 7.87 5.38
C VAL A 142 15.29 9.26 5.22
N ASP A 143 14.02 9.35 4.79
CA ASP A 143 13.36 10.62 4.50
C ASP A 143 11.93 10.66 5.09
N THR A 144 11.81 11.29 6.27
CA THR A 144 10.52 11.52 6.93
C THR A 144 9.66 12.57 6.21
N GLY A 145 10.22 13.33 5.29
CA GLY A 145 9.51 14.30 4.45
C GLY A 145 8.89 13.66 3.20
N SER A 146 9.35 12.47 2.80
CA SER A 146 8.78 11.76 1.65
C SER A 146 7.47 11.07 2.03
N SER A 147 6.39 11.35 1.31
CA SER A 147 5.07 10.72 1.53
C SER A 147 5.06 9.24 1.15
N VAL A 148 5.94 8.81 0.25
CA VAL A 148 6.01 7.44 -0.26
C VAL A 148 7.41 6.86 -0.14
N THR A 149 7.50 5.54 -0.10
CA THR A 149 8.77 4.82 -0.26
C THR A 149 9.06 4.66 -1.75
N VAL A 150 10.28 4.99 -2.16
CA VAL A 150 10.74 4.88 -3.54
C VAL A 150 11.69 3.69 -3.67
N LEU A 151 11.55 2.94 -4.75
CA LEU A 151 12.43 1.84 -5.11
C LEU A 151 13.04 2.10 -6.49
N SER A 152 14.35 1.94 -6.61
CA SER A 152 15.03 2.12 -7.90
C SER A 152 14.52 1.09 -8.93
N PRO A 153 14.34 1.48 -10.20
CA PRO A 153 13.96 0.54 -11.26
C PRO A 153 14.93 -0.63 -11.41
N THR A 154 16.22 -0.40 -11.17
CA THR A 154 17.25 -1.43 -11.23
C THR A 154 17.03 -2.51 -10.16
N LEU A 155 16.87 -2.12 -8.90
CA LEU A 155 16.63 -3.07 -7.82
C LEU A 155 15.26 -3.74 -7.96
N ALA A 156 14.24 -3.03 -8.46
CA ALA A 156 12.93 -3.61 -8.78
C ALA A 156 13.05 -4.71 -9.83
N ALA A 157 13.79 -4.48 -10.92
CA ALA A 157 14.03 -5.48 -11.95
C ALA A 157 14.76 -6.72 -11.41
N ASP A 158 15.78 -6.54 -10.55
CA ASP A 158 16.50 -7.63 -9.87
C ASP A 158 15.60 -8.49 -8.98
N LEU A 159 14.53 -7.89 -8.45
CA LEU A 159 13.52 -8.55 -7.61
C LEU A 159 12.33 -9.11 -8.39
N GLY A 160 12.30 -8.92 -9.72
CA GLY A 160 11.15 -9.29 -10.56
C GLY A 160 9.89 -8.46 -10.28
N ILE A 161 10.06 -7.25 -9.73
CA ILE A 161 8.95 -6.34 -9.41
C ILE A 161 8.70 -5.45 -10.63
N ALA A 162 7.52 -5.55 -11.21
CA ALA A 162 7.06 -4.66 -12.27
C ALA A 162 6.10 -3.61 -11.69
N GLY A 163 6.09 -2.43 -12.29
CA GLY A 163 5.00 -1.47 -12.05
C GLY A 163 3.67 -2.06 -12.51
N GLY A 164 2.60 -1.80 -11.77
CA GLY A 164 1.28 -2.30 -12.13
C GLY A 164 0.87 -1.83 -13.52
N PRO A 165 0.38 -2.74 -14.41
CA PRO A 165 0.05 -2.41 -15.79
C PRO A 165 -1.08 -1.36 -15.91
N ASP A 166 -1.92 -1.25 -14.89
CA ASP A 166 -3.07 -0.34 -14.82
C ASP A 166 -2.89 0.78 -13.78
N GLY A 167 -1.67 0.91 -13.21
CA GLY A 167 -1.39 1.89 -12.16
C GLY A 167 -1.24 3.30 -12.72
N THR A 168 -2.16 4.22 -12.35
CA THR A 168 -1.92 5.65 -12.58
C THR A 168 -0.59 6.05 -11.93
N PRO A 169 0.34 6.68 -12.68
CA PRO A 169 1.60 7.11 -12.12
C PRO A 169 1.39 8.01 -10.90
N VAL A 170 2.13 7.75 -9.85
CA VAL A 170 2.10 8.55 -8.62
C VAL A 170 3.00 9.77 -8.84
N GLU A 171 2.43 10.96 -8.68
CA GLU A 171 3.21 12.20 -8.74
C GLU A 171 4.13 12.30 -7.52
N LEU A 172 5.37 12.65 -7.78
CA LEU A 172 6.40 12.87 -6.77
C LEU A 172 6.87 14.34 -6.87
N GLN A 173 6.91 15.00 -5.72
CA GLN A 173 7.57 16.29 -5.60
C GLN A 173 9.00 16.05 -5.11
N THR A 174 9.98 16.38 -5.92
CA THR A 174 11.40 16.25 -5.60
C THR A 174 12.08 17.62 -5.57
N LEU A 175 13.31 17.68 -5.07
CA LEU A 175 14.12 18.91 -5.15
C LEU A 175 14.38 19.35 -6.60
N GLY A 176 14.37 18.43 -7.55
CA GLY A 176 14.51 18.69 -8.99
C GLY A 176 13.22 19.10 -9.68
N GLY A 177 12.08 19.13 -8.98
CA GLY A 177 10.77 19.44 -9.53
C GLY A 177 9.77 18.29 -9.40
N ARG A 178 8.70 18.36 -10.21
CA ARG A 178 7.68 17.30 -10.27
C ARG A 178 8.12 16.19 -11.20
N THR A 179 7.94 14.97 -10.76
CA THR A 179 8.15 13.75 -11.54
C THR A 179 7.03 12.76 -11.20
N ALA A 180 7.02 11.61 -11.83
CA ALA A 180 6.05 10.56 -11.56
C ALA A 180 6.69 9.20 -11.77
N GLY A 181 6.17 8.19 -11.05
CA GLY A 181 6.59 6.81 -11.21
C GLY A 181 5.43 5.84 -11.07
N PRO A 182 5.52 4.66 -11.68
CA PRO A 182 4.49 3.65 -11.55
C PRO A 182 4.47 3.10 -10.11
N PRO A 183 3.28 2.90 -9.51
CA PRO A 183 3.15 2.21 -8.24
C PRO A 183 3.49 0.73 -8.39
N ALA A 184 4.07 0.15 -7.36
CA ALA A 184 4.39 -1.26 -7.28
C ALA A 184 4.23 -1.78 -5.84
N ILE A 185 4.25 -3.09 -5.67
CA ILE A 185 4.19 -3.75 -4.37
C ILE A 185 5.46 -4.61 -4.19
N VAL A 186 6.13 -4.41 -3.08
CA VAL A 186 7.22 -5.28 -2.61
C VAL A 186 6.63 -6.27 -1.61
N GLY A 187 6.84 -7.56 -1.80
CA GLY A 187 6.26 -8.60 -0.94
C GLY A 187 6.66 -8.46 0.53
N SER A 188 7.92 -8.09 0.80
CA SER A 188 8.36 -7.67 2.14
C SER A 188 9.45 -6.60 2.09
N LEU A 189 9.35 -5.62 2.99
CA LEU A 189 10.33 -4.58 3.24
C LEU A 189 10.69 -4.60 4.71
N ARG A 190 11.98 -4.85 5.04
CA ARG A 190 12.43 -5.01 6.42
C ARG A 190 13.58 -4.07 6.76
N VAL A 191 13.43 -3.40 7.91
CA VAL A 191 14.44 -2.52 8.51
C VAL A 191 14.75 -3.05 9.91
N GLY A 192 15.93 -3.60 10.11
CA GLY A 192 16.28 -4.32 11.33
C GLY A 192 15.33 -5.50 11.58
N THR A 193 14.60 -5.45 12.68
CA THR A 193 13.59 -6.46 13.05
C THR A 193 12.17 -6.13 12.59
N LEU A 194 11.95 -4.91 12.06
CA LEU A 194 10.64 -4.44 11.64
C LEU A 194 10.40 -4.78 10.17
N GLU A 195 9.29 -5.44 9.89
CA GLU A 195 8.89 -5.88 8.55
C GLU A 195 7.53 -5.29 8.17
N LEU A 196 7.44 -4.80 6.94
CA LEU A 196 6.20 -4.45 6.27
C LEU A 196 5.99 -5.39 5.10
N ARG A 197 4.92 -6.17 5.13
CA ARG A 197 4.49 -7.03 4.02
C ARG A 197 3.62 -6.26 3.05
N ASP A 198 3.66 -6.68 1.79
CA ASP A 198 2.94 -6.04 0.68
C ASP A 198 3.16 -4.52 0.67
N ALA A 199 4.44 -4.14 0.83
CA ALA A 199 4.85 -2.75 0.98
C ALA A 199 4.60 -1.96 -0.32
N PRO A 200 3.74 -0.92 -0.31
CA PRO A 200 3.55 -0.07 -1.47
C PRO A 200 4.77 0.82 -1.67
N VAL A 201 5.26 0.83 -2.91
CA VAL A 201 6.40 1.65 -3.34
C VAL A 201 6.09 2.33 -4.66
N VAL A 202 6.87 3.35 -4.99
CA VAL A 202 6.86 3.97 -6.32
C VAL A 202 8.20 3.69 -6.98
N LEU A 203 8.18 3.22 -8.23
CA LEU A 203 9.40 2.98 -8.99
C LEU A 203 9.91 4.29 -9.56
N HIS A 204 11.05 4.75 -9.05
CA HIS A 204 11.71 5.97 -9.52
C HIS A 204 13.19 5.94 -9.14
N ASP A 205 14.02 6.66 -9.89
CA ASP A 205 15.43 6.80 -9.58
C ASP A 205 15.63 7.63 -8.30
N PRO A 206 16.15 7.05 -7.20
CA PRO A 206 16.37 7.76 -5.93
C PRO A 206 17.61 8.64 -5.95
N GLY A 207 18.40 8.60 -7.02
CA GLY A 207 19.67 9.31 -7.15
C GLY A 207 20.89 8.40 -7.00
N PRO A 208 22.08 8.94 -7.26
CA PRO A 208 23.31 8.17 -7.38
C PRO A 208 23.69 7.43 -6.09
N GLY A 209 24.00 6.15 -6.22
CA GLY A 209 24.46 5.30 -5.11
C GLY A 209 23.41 4.92 -4.10
N LEU A 210 22.12 5.15 -4.42
CA LEU A 210 20.97 4.74 -3.64
C LEU A 210 20.13 3.72 -4.41
N ASP A 211 19.54 2.80 -3.66
CA ASP A 211 18.60 1.80 -4.17
C ASP A 211 17.14 2.20 -3.90
N GLY A 212 16.93 3.19 -3.01
CA GLY A 212 15.60 3.70 -2.71
C GLY A 212 15.58 4.84 -1.70
N ILE A 213 14.36 5.31 -1.41
CA ILE A 213 14.04 6.28 -0.35
C ILE A 213 13.04 5.61 0.58
N LEU A 214 13.38 5.50 1.86
CA LEU A 214 12.51 5.01 2.90
C LEU A 214 11.63 6.16 3.39
N GLY A 215 10.40 6.19 2.93
CA GLY A 215 9.44 7.25 3.19
C GLY A 215 8.29 6.84 4.12
N ASN A 216 7.28 7.69 4.20
CA ASN A 216 6.17 7.57 5.15
C ASN A 216 5.24 6.39 4.90
N THR A 217 5.26 5.73 3.74
CA THR A 217 4.57 4.43 3.58
C THR A 217 5.11 3.38 4.56
N PHE A 218 6.35 3.52 5.02
CA PHE A 218 6.95 2.70 6.08
C PHE A 218 7.06 3.48 7.39
N LEU A 219 7.70 4.65 7.38
CA LEU A 219 8.11 5.38 8.58
C LEU A 219 6.96 5.90 9.43
N SER A 220 5.80 6.22 8.86
CA SER A 220 4.64 6.75 9.61
C SER A 220 4.05 5.79 10.65
N ARG A 221 4.49 4.54 10.66
CA ARG A 221 4.11 3.52 11.64
C ARG A 221 4.91 3.58 12.94
N TYR A 222 5.96 4.37 12.92
CA TYR A 222 6.97 4.39 13.99
C TYR A 222 7.25 5.81 14.47
N GLU A 223 7.59 5.92 15.73
CA GLU A 223 8.35 7.05 16.22
C GLU A 223 9.78 6.90 15.71
N VAL A 224 10.22 7.88 14.92
CA VAL A 224 11.51 7.85 14.22
C VAL A 224 12.48 8.77 14.92
N THR A 225 13.57 8.24 15.44
CA THR A 225 14.66 9.03 16.03
C THR A 225 15.96 8.76 15.29
N VAL A 226 16.58 9.82 14.79
CA VAL A 226 17.92 9.78 14.18
C VAL A 226 18.93 10.27 15.20
N ASP A 227 19.78 9.36 15.69
CA ASP A 227 20.95 9.72 16.52
C ASP A 227 22.15 9.93 15.59
N GLY A 228 22.41 11.18 15.27
CA GLY A 228 23.51 11.57 14.39
C GLY A 228 24.89 11.28 14.98
N ASP A 229 25.05 11.40 16.30
CA ASP A 229 26.32 11.18 16.99
C ASP A 229 26.70 9.70 16.99
N ARG A 230 25.72 8.83 17.27
CA ARG A 230 25.90 7.38 17.25
C ARG A 230 25.72 6.75 15.90
N ARG A 231 25.22 7.52 14.92
CA ARG A 231 24.85 7.06 13.58
C ARG A 231 23.87 5.89 13.67
N GLN A 232 22.77 6.11 14.35
CA GLN A 232 21.74 5.10 14.57
C GLN A 232 20.35 5.65 14.23
N LEU A 233 19.53 4.81 13.62
CA LEU A 233 18.11 5.02 13.44
C LEU A 233 17.38 4.15 14.47
N HIS A 234 16.62 4.80 15.34
CA HIS A 234 15.74 4.12 16.28
C HIS A 234 14.31 4.21 15.75
N LEU A 235 13.66 3.07 15.67
CA LEU A 235 12.27 2.93 15.25
C LEU A 235 11.50 2.25 16.36
N ARG A 236 10.55 2.96 16.94
CA ARG A 236 9.64 2.46 17.97
C ARG A 236 8.22 2.52 17.41
N PRO A 237 7.49 1.39 17.35
CA PRO A 237 6.10 1.40 16.90
C PRO A 237 5.27 2.42 17.67
N LEU A 238 4.47 3.20 16.92
CA LEU A 238 3.54 4.14 17.53
C LEU A 238 2.43 3.33 18.23
N VAL A 239 2.52 3.21 19.55
CA VAL A 239 1.40 2.77 20.38
C VAL A 239 0.51 4.01 20.50
N ARG A 240 -0.57 4.07 19.75
CA ARG A 240 -1.59 5.09 19.99
C ARG A 240 -2.52 4.52 21.08
N ASP A 241 -2.49 5.18 22.25
CA ASP A 241 -3.43 4.97 23.33
C ASP A 241 -4.88 5.23 22.88
#